data_999da4eb1eb30c823241c14050d63d96
#
_entry.id   999da4eb1eb30c823241c14050d63d96
#
_cell.length_a   1.000
_cell.length_b   1.000
_cell.length_c   1.000
_cell.angle_alpha   90.00
_cell.angle_beta   90.00
_cell.angle_gamma   90.00
#
_symmetry.space_group_name_H-M   'P 1'
#
loop_
_entity.id
_entity.type
_entity.pdbx_description
1 polymer ?
#
loop_
_entity_poly.entity_id
_entity_poly.type
_entity_poly.pdbx_seq_one_letter_code
_entity_poly.pdbx_strand_id
1 'polypeptide(L)'
;NSSLYGVVSEALKHTEEIDHVYGMVNGIEGFLNGTVLDFQEALPGEQLRALTWTPGAYLGSCRYKLPESLEDPVYPKLFRKFEEMNIGWFFYIGGNDSMDTVSKLSRYAEKIDSDIRILGEPKTIDNDLVNTDHTPGFGSAARYVASTVREITLDACVYEKKSVTIIEIMGRHAGWLTGAAALARKYTGDNPLLIYLPETDFDVEEFLRKVNAAFEKNCNVVVCVSEGIHDKDGTFICEYDS
;
A
#
# COMPACT_ATOMS: atom_id res chain seq x y z
N ASN A 1 -8.20 -4.82 -5.53
CA ASN A 1 -9.35 -5.45 -6.21
C ASN A 1 -9.67 -4.77 -7.54
N SER A 2 -9.69 -3.42 -7.61
CA SER A 2 -10.00 -2.72 -8.87
C SER A 2 -8.99 -3.04 -9.98
N SER A 3 -7.68 -3.04 -9.69
CA SER A 3 -6.64 -3.45 -10.65
C SER A 3 -6.83 -4.92 -11.07
N LEU A 4 -7.13 -5.80 -10.11
CA LEU A 4 -7.43 -7.21 -10.39
C LEU A 4 -8.63 -7.34 -11.35
N TYR A 5 -9.71 -6.61 -11.08
CA TYR A 5 -10.88 -6.57 -11.97
C TYR A 5 -10.49 -6.12 -13.38
N GLY A 6 -9.71 -5.04 -13.49
CA GLY A 6 -9.27 -4.53 -14.79
C GLY A 6 -8.52 -5.56 -15.61
N VAL A 7 -7.52 -6.21 -15.03
CA VAL A 7 -6.72 -7.24 -15.71
C VAL A 7 -7.58 -8.45 -16.07
N VAL A 8 -8.33 -9.01 -15.10
CA VAL A 8 -9.12 -10.23 -15.32
C VAL A 8 -10.27 -9.99 -16.30
N SER A 9 -11.01 -8.87 -16.15
CA SER A 9 -12.15 -8.59 -17.03
C SER A 9 -11.73 -8.34 -18.48
N GLU A 10 -10.54 -7.79 -18.70
CA GLU A 10 -10.02 -7.61 -20.05
C GLU A 10 -9.54 -8.94 -20.63
N ALA A 11 -8.74 -9.71 -19.86
CA ALA A 11 -8.26 -11.02 -20.29
C ALA A 11 -9.42 -11.98 -20.68
N LEU A 12 -10.50 -11.99 -19.92
CA LEU A 12 -11.67 -12.82 -20.19
C LEU A 12 -12.44 -12.43 -21.47
N LYS A 13 -12.14 -11.29 -22.12
CA LYS A 13 -12.71 -10.94 -23.42
C LYS A 13 -11.93 -11.55 -24.58
N HIS A 14 -10.70 -11.96 -24.37
CA HIS A 14 -9.80 -12.48 -25.39
C HIS A 14 -9.73 -14.01 -25.39
N THR A 15 -10.90 -14.67 -25.41
CA THR A 15 -11.02 -16.14 -25.33
C THR A 15 -10.48 -16.90 -26.54
N GLU A 16 -10.16 -16.20 -27.65
CA GLU A 16 -9.50 -16.80 -28.82
C GLU A 16 -7.97 -16.93 -28.58
N GLU A 17 -7.40 -16.16 -27.67
CA GLU A 17 -5.96 -16.10 -27.39
C GLU A 17 -5.62 -16.59 -25.98
N ILE A 18 -6.57 -16.56 -25.06
CA ILE A 18 -6.40 -16.87 -23.63
C ILE A 18 -7.39 -17.96 -23.22
N ASP A 19 -6.85 -19.15 -22.94
CA ASP A 19 -7.65 -20.31 -22.52
C ASP A 19 -8.10 -20.18 -21.07
N HIS A 20 -7.21 -19.73 -20.18
CA HIS A 20 -7.46 -19.61 -18.73
C HIS A 20 -6.89 -18.32 -18.15
N VAL A 21 -7.56 -17.79 -17.13
CA VAL A 21 -7.09 -16.67 -16.31
C VAL A 21 -6.97 -17.11 -14.87
N TYR A 22 -5.75 -17.27 -14.40
CA TYR A 22 -5.45 -17.77 -13.06
C TYR A 22 -5.14 -16.64 -12.08
N GLY A 23 -5.68 -16.75 -10.85
CA GLY A 23 -5.31 -15.91 -9.73
C GLY A 23 -4.46 -16.67 -8.71
N MET A 24 -3.33 -16.13 -8.34
CA MET A 24 -2.46 -16.69 -7.31
C MET A 24 -2.97 -16.25 -5.93
N VAL A 25 -3.56 -17.17 -5.18
CA VAL A 25 -4.05 -16.87 -3.82
C VAL A 25 -2.85 -16.74 -2.89
N ASN A 26 -2.78 -15.62 -2.17
CA ASN A 26 -1.62 -15.20 -1.36
C ASN A 26 -0.33 -15.02 -2.19
N GLY A 27 -0.44 -14.48 -3.41
CA GLY A 27 0.68 -14.10 -4.25
C GLY A 27 1.64 -15.24 -4.60
N ILE A 28 2.94 -14.94 -4.69
CA ILE A 28 3.99 -15.93 -5.05
C ILE A 28 4.07 -17.06 -4.04
N GLU A 29 3.90 -16.79 -2.76
CA GLU A 29 3.96 -17.83 -1.72
C GLU A 29 2.86 -18.88 -1.94
N GLY A 30 1.63 -18.43 -2.17
CA GLY A 30 0.52 -19.32 -2.48
C GLY A 30 0.72 -20.07 -3.80
N PHE A 31 1.26 -19.40 -4.83
CA PHE A 31 1.58 -20.05 -6.09
C PHE A 31 2.62 -21.17 -5.94
N LEU A 32 3.69 -20.92 -5.17
CA LEU A 32 4.69 -21.93 -4.84
C LEU A 32 4.08 -23.15 -4.13
N ASN A 33 3.04 -22.93 -3.33
CA ASN A 33 2.30 -23.96 -2.60
C ASN A 33 1.16 -24.59 -3.42
N GLY A 34 0.93 -24.13 -4.67
CA GLY A 34 -0.08 -24.67 -5.57
C GLY A 34 -1.49 -24.15 -5.32
N THR A 35 -1.63 -23.02 -4.62
CA THR A 35 -2.95 -22.40 -4.36
C THR A 35 -3.28 -21.40 -5.47
N VAL A 36 -3.99 -21.87 -6.46
CA VAL A 36 -4.39 -21.12 -7.66
C VAL A 36 -5.90 -21.19 -7.84
N LEU A 37 -6.50 -20.08 -8.25
CA LEU A 37 -7.91 -19.93 -8.56
C LEU A 37 -8.08 -19.70 -10.06
N ASP A 38 -8.98 -20.42 -10.71
CA ASP A 38 -9.37 -20.13 -12.09
C ASP A 38 -10.55 -19.16 -12.10
N PHE A 39 -10.38 -17.99 -12.70
CA PHE A 39 -11.41 -16.95 -12.75
C PHE A 39 -12.55 -17.26 -13.69
N GLN A 40 -12.38 -18.16 -14.63
CA GLN A 40 -13.50 -18.59 -15.50
C GLN A 40 -14.52 -19.40 -14.72
N GLU A 41 -14.09 -20.11 -13.68
CA GLU A 41 -14.97 -20.96 -12.87
C GLU A 41 -15.40 -20.28 -11.57
N ALA A 42 -14.51 -19.48 -10.95
CA ALA A 42 -14.65 -19.04 -9.56
C ALA A 42 -15.56 -17.81 -9.38
N LEU A 43 -15.61 -16.88 -10.35
CA LEU A 43 -16.35 -15.63 -10.24
C LEU A 43 -17.22 -15.37 -11.47
N PRO A 44 -18.53 -15.65 -11.42
CA PRO A 44 -19.44 -15.20 -12.46
C PRO A 44 -19.48 -13.67 -12.58
N GLY A 45 -19.80 -13.15 -13.76
CA GLY A 45 -19.58 -11.76 -14.17
C GLY A 45 -20.02 -10.67 -13.18
N GLU A 46 -21.13 -10.85 -12.45
CA GLU A 46 -21.59 -9.89 -11.44
C GLU A 46 -20.67 -9.86 -10.20
N GLN A 47 -20.18 -11.01 -9.76
CA GLN A 47 -19.28 -11.13 -8.63
C GLN A 47 -17.89 -10.56 -8.99
N LEU A 48 -17.40 -10.82 -10.20
CA LEU A 48 -16.19 -10.22 -10.70
C LEU A 48 -16.32 -8.68 -10.74
N ARG A 49 -17.45 -8.17 -11.24
CA ARG A 49 -17.70 -6.72 -11.26
C ARG A 49 -17.74 -6.11 -9.86
N ALA A 50 -18.25 -6.84 -8.85
CA ALA A 50 -18.29 -6.38 -7.47
C ALA A 50 -16.90 -6.06 -6.89
N LEU A 51 -15.81 -6.62 -7.43
CA LEU A 51 -14.45 -6.30 -7.02
C LEU A 51 -14.09 -4.83 -7.20
N THR A 52 -14.76 -4.10 -8.11
CA THR A 52 -14.48 -2.68 -8.36
C THR A 52 -14.75 -1.79 -7.16
N TRP A 53 -15.66 -2.18 -6.28
CA TRP A 53 -16.04 -1.42 -5.06
C TRP A 53 -15.88 -2.22 -3.77
N THR A 54 -15.42 -3.47 -3.84
CA THR A 54 -15.14 -4.27 -2.65
C THR A 54 -13.74 -3.92 -2.11
N PRO A 55 -13.61 -3.46 -0.87
CA PRO A 55 -12.30 -3.16 -0.29
C PRO A 55 -11.49 -4.44 -0.02
N GLY A 56 -10.17 -4.27 0.15
CA GLY A 56 -9.24 -5.35 0.47
C GLY A 56 -8.58 -5.99 -0.75
N ALA A 57 -7.98 -7.16 -0.57
CA ALA A 57 -7.30 -7.95 -1.58
C ALA A 57 -8.00 -9.32 -1.71
N TYR A 58 -8.77 -9.51 -2.78
CA TYR A 58 -9.56 -10.73 -2.99
C TYR A 58 -8.69 -11.99 -3.02
N LEU A 59 -7.54 -11.92 -3.68
CA LEU A 59 -6.58 -13.03 -3.73
C LEU A 59 -5.68 -13.11 -2.48
N GLY A 60 -5.94 -12.32 -1.44
CA GLY A 60 -5.03 -12.23 -0.30
C GLY A 60 -3.74 -11.49 -0.62
N SER A 61 -2.76 -11.63 0.25
CA SER A 61 -1.44 -11.00 0.11
C SER A 61 -0.37 -11.88 0.76
N CYS A 62 0.89 -11.67 0.39
CA CYS A 62 2.04 -12.26 1.08
C CYS A 62 3.14 -11.20 1.27
N ARG A 63 4.08 -11.49 2.15
CA ARG A 63 5.31 -10.70 2.37
C ARG A 63 6.56 -11.49 1.98
N TYR A 64 6.48 -12.16 0.84
CA TYR A 64 7.57 -12.95 0.31
C TYR A 64 8.48 -12.09 -0.57
N LYS A 65 9.76 -12.02 -0.22
CA LYS A 65 10.80 -11.36 -1.03
C LYS A 65 11.60 -12.41 -1.77
N LEU A 66 11.69 -12.25 -3.10
CA LEU A 66 12.59 -13.08 -3.89
C LEU A 66 14.04 -12.76 -3.54
N PRO A 67 14.91 -13.81 -3.45
CA PRO A 67 16.35 -13.62 -3.25
C PRO A 67 16.98 -12.72 -4.32
N GLU A 68 18.04 -11.99 -3.96
CA GLU A 68 18.78 -11.15 -4.90
C GLU A 68 19.54 -11.94 -5.94
N SER A 69 20.06 -13.10 -5.54
CA SER A 69 20.76 -14.00 -6.45
C SER A 69 19.81 -14.73 -7.37
N LEU A 70 19.96 -14.52 -8.67
CA LEU A 70 19.18 -15.25 -9.69
C LEU A 70 19.59 -16.74 -9.80
N GLU A 71 20.58 -17.21 -9.06
CA GLU A 71 20.97 -18.62 -8.96
C GLU A 71 20.16 -19.38 -7.90
N ASP A 72 19.33 -18.66 -7.12
CA ASP A 72 18.50 -19.29 -6.10
C ASP A 72 17.50 -20.28 -6.71
N PRO A 73 17.32 -21.47 -6.10
CA PRO A 73 16.45 -22.51 -6.64
C PRO A 73 14.97 -22.14 -6.71
N VAL A 74 14.54 -21.03 -6.10
CA VAL A 74 13.17 -20.53 -6.21
C VAL A 74 12.82 -20.11 -7.63
N TYR A 75 13.77 -19.51 -8.36
CA TYR A 75 13.52 -19.05 -9.73
C TYR A 75 13.20 -20.19 -10.69
N PRO A 76 14.06 -21.21 -10.85
CA PRO A 76 13.71 -22.34 -11.72
C PRO A 76 12.46 -23.08 -11.25
N LYS A 77 12.15 -23.09 -9.93
CA LYS A 77 10.91 -23.67 -9.43
C LYS A 77 9.67 -22.90 -9.89
N LEU A 78 9.73 -21.57 -9.86
CA LEU A 78 8.64 -20.70 -10.34
C LEU A 78 8.43 -20.87 -11.84
N PHE A 79 9.50 -20.80 -12.62
CA PHE A 79 9.42 -20.88 -14.08
C PHE A 79 8.95 -22.24 -14.57
N ARG A 80 9.36 -23.32 -13.91
CA ARG A 80 8.80 -24.65 -14.19
C ARG A 80 7.29 -24.70 -13.98
N LYS A 81 6.77 -24.07 -12.92
CA LYS A 81 5.32 -23.97 -12.69
C LYS A 81 4.62 -23.13 -13.76
N PHE A 82 5.25 -22.06 -14.23
CA PHE A 82 4.71 -21.30 -15.34
C PHE A 82 4.62 -22.13 -16.62
N GLU A 83 5.64 -22.92 -16.91
CA GLU A 83 5.65 -23.86 -18.05
C GLU A 83 4.59 -24.96 -17.91
N GLU A 84 4.52 -25.62 -16.75
CA GLU A 84 3.55 -26.69 -16.44
C GLU A 84 2.10 -26.21 -16.61
N MET A 85 1.82 -24.94 -16.32
CA MET A 85 0.51 -24.32 -16.44
C MET A 85 0.32 -23.57 -17.77
N ASN A 86 1.29 -23.58 -18.67
CA ASN A 86 1.29 -22.88 -19.94
C ASN A 86 1.00 -21.36 -19.80
N ILE A 87 1.66 -20.71 -18.82
CA ILE A 87 1.48 -19.27 -18.55
C ILE A 87 2.30 -18.45 -19.53
N GLY A 88 1.65 -17.71 -20.43
CA GLY A 88 2.28 -16.78 -21.37
C GLY A 88 2.40 -15.35 -20.84
N TRP A 89 1.47 -14.93 -19.99
CA TRP A 89 1.48 -13.59 -19.37
C TRP A 89 1.35 -13.70 -17.85
N PHE A 90 2.18 -12.95 -17.15
CA PHE A 90 2.16 -12.86 -15.71
C PHE A 90 2.02 -11.41 -15.27
N PHE A 91 0.90 -11.08 -14.62
CA PHE A 91 0.64 -9.76 -14.04
C PHE A 91 0.86 -9.82 -12.54
N TYR A 92 1.66 -8.89 -12.00
CA TYR A 92 1.89 -8.81 -10.58
C TYR A 92 1.46 -7.45 -10.02
N ILE A 93 0.38 -7.47 -9.24
CA ILE A 93 -0.26 -6.27 -8.69
C ILE A 93 0.25 -6.01 -7.29
N GLY A 94 0.86 -4.85 -7.03
CA GLY A 94 1.33 -4.53 -5.69
C GLY A 94 2.17 -3.28 -5.57
N GLY A 95 2.77 -3.07 -4.40
CA GLY A 95 3.64 -1.94 -4.08
C GLY A 95 5.09 -2.14 -4.51
N ASN A 96 6.01 -1.39 -3.89
CA ASN A 96 7.44 -1.37 -4.23
C ASN A 96 8.08 -2.77 -4.19
N ASP A 97 7.84 -3.58 -3.15
CA ASP A 97 8.36 -4.95 -3.05
C ASP A 97 7.83 -5.85 -4.19
N SER A 98 6.61 -5.61 -4.67
CA SER A 98 6.04 -6.33 -5.81
C SER A 98 6.70 -5.93 -7.12
N MET A 99 7.03 -4.66 -7.30
CA MET A 99 7.73 -4.18 -8.49
C MET A 99 9.18 -4.66 -8.52
N ASP A 100 9.84 -4.77 -7.35
CA ASP A 100 11.14 -5.45 -7.22
C ASP A 100 11.05 -6.92 -7.66
N THR A 101 10.00 -7.63 -7.23
CA THR A 101 9.72 -9.00 -7.67
C THR A 101 9.57 -9.10 -9.19
N VAL A 102 8.81 -8.19 -9.81
CA VAL A 102 8.64 -8.12 -11.27
C VAL A 102 9.99 -7.93 -11.96
N SER A 103 10.82 -7.01 -11.47
CA SER A 103 12.16 -6.77 -12.01
C SER A 103 13.05 -8.02 -11.96
N LYS A 104 13.05 -8.72 -10.80
CA LYS A 104 13.83 -9.96 -10.62
C LYS A 104 13.36 -11.08 -11.54
N LEU A 105 12.04 -11.28 -11.64
CA LEU A 105 11.46 -12.29 -12.53
C LEU A 105 11.76 -11.99 -14.00
N SER A 106 11.63 -10.72 -14.43
CA SER A 106 11.95 -10.31 -15.81
C SER A 106 13.40 -10.57 -16.16
N ARG A 107 14.34 -10.21 -15.26
CA ARG A 107 15.77 -10.50 -15.43
C ARG A 107 16.07 -11.99 -15.48
N TYR A 108 15.35 -12.81 -14.71
CA TYR A 108 15.51 -14.25 -14.77
C TYR A 108 14.92 -14.83 -16.06
N ALA A 109 13.77 -14.35 -16.54
CA ALA A 109 13.19 -14.71 -17.83
C ALA A 109 14.16 -14.46 -18.98
N GLU A 110 14.77 -13.26 -19.03
CA GLU A 110 15.82 -12.94 -20.00
C GLU A 110 17.02 -13.87 -19.92
N LYS A 111 17.48 -14.20 -18.70
CA LYS A 111 18.62 -15.11 -18.48
C LYS A 111 18.41 -16.51 -19.06
N ILE A 112 17.17 -17.03 -19.00
CA ILE A 112 16.83 -18.39 -19.48
C ILE A 112 16.17 -18.38 -20.86
N ASP A 113 16.10 -17.23 -21.56
CA ASP A 113 15.45 -17.04 -22.86
C ASP A 113 13.99 -17.53 -22.85
N SER A 114 13.23 -17.14 -21.84
CA SER A 114 11.82 -17.51 -21.67
C SER A 114 10.90 -16.54 -22.36
N ASP A 115 9.91 -17.04 -23.09
CA ASP A 115 8.89 -16.24 -23.81
C ASP A 115 7.82 -15.61 -22.89
N ILE A 116 7.82 -15.91 -21.58
CA ILE A 116 6.83 -15.37 -20.65
C ILE A 116 6.93 -13.86 -20.55
N ARG A 117 5.80 -13.18 -20.64
CA ARG A 117 5.71 -11.73 -20.47
C ARG A 117 5.33 -11.38 -19.05
N ILE A 118 6.24 -10.68 -18.36
CA ILE A 118 6.05 -10.31 -16.96
C ILE A 118 5.75 -8.81 -16.89
N LEU A 119 4.60 -8.46 -16.32
CA LEU A 119 4.10 -7.09 -16.22
C LEU A 119 3.82 -6.72 -14.77
N GLY A 120 4.27 -5.54 -14.37
CA GLY A 120 3.95 -4.96 -13.08
C GLY A 120 2.74 -4.04 -13.17
N GLU A 121 1.80 -4.20 -12.23
CA GLU A 121 0.68 -3.29 -12.03
C GLU A 121 0.89 -2.59 -10.69
N PRO A 122 1.54 -1.40 -10.67
CA PRO A 122 1.89 -0.73 -9.43
C PRO A 122 0.65 -0.22 -8.71
N LYS A 123 0.58 -0.46 -7.40
CA LYS A 123 -0.52 -0.08 -6.53
C LYS A 123 0.02 0.28 -5.16
N THR A 124 -0.27 1.50 -4.69
CA THR A 124 -0.01 1.95 -3.32
C THR A 124 -0.98 3.05 -2.93
N ILE A 125 -1.32 3.15 -1.64
CA ILE A 125 -2.07 4.29 -1.10
C ILE A 125 -1.16 5.43 -0.65
N ASP A 126 0.15 5.22 -0.62
CA ASP A 126 1.14 6.21 -0.16
C ASP A 126 1.33 7.37 -1.14
N ASN A 127 0.86 7.19 -2.38
CA ASN A 127 0.96 8.17 -3.47
C ASN A 127 2.41 8.51 -3.84
N ASP A 128 3.28 7.52 -3.79
CA ASP A 128 4.73 7.64 -3.97
C ASP A 128 5.26 7.08 -5.31
N LEU A 129 4.38 6.83 -6.28
CA LEU A 129 4.78 6.37 -7.61
C LEU A 129 5.30 7.52 -8.47
N VAL A 130 6.43 7.28 -9.14
CA VAL A 130 7.06 8.24 -10.05
C VAL A 130 6.14 8.55 -11.24
N ASN A 131 6.08 9.81 -11.67
CA ASN A 131 5.26 10.29 -12.78
C ASN A 131 3.74 10.00 -12.63
N THR A 132 3.26 9.91 -11.39
CA THR A 132 1.86 9.61 -11.09
C THR A 132 1.31 10.62 -10.09
N ASP A 133 0.27 11.38 -10.46
CA ASP A 133 -0.35 12.38 -9.58
C ASP A 133 -1.19 11.72 -8.48
N HIS A 134 -1.97 10.69 -8.85
CA HIS A 134 -2.85 9.96 -7.93
C HIS A 134 -2.72 8.46 -8.14
N THR A 135 -2.15 7.79 -7.16
CA THR A 135 -2.06 6.33 -7.18
C THR A 135 -3.39 5.65 -6.87
N PRO A 136 -3.63 4.43 -7.37
CA PRO A 136 -4.86 3.70 -7.09
C PRO A 136 -5.10 3.50 -5.59
N GLY A 137 -6.22 4.03 -5.09
CA GLY A 137 -6.61 3.94 -3.67
C GLY A 137 -6.21 5.13 -2.81
N PHE A 138 -5.28 6.00 -3.24
CA PHE A 138 -4.85 7.18 -2.47
C PHE A 138 -6.00 8.12 -2.13
N GLY A 139 -6.81 8.53 -3.12
CA GLY A 139 -7.92 9.47 -2.88
C GLY A 139 -8.94 8.96 -1.85
N SER A 140 -9.26 7.66 -1.89
CA SER A 140 -10.13 7.02 -0.90
C SER A 140 -9.49 6.96 0.49
N ALA A 141 -8.19 6.63 0.55
CA ALA A 141 -7.42 6.59 1.80
C ALA A 141 -7.30 7.99 2.43
N ALA A 142 -6.98 9.01 1.62
CA ALA A 142 -6.92 10.41 2.07
C ALA A 142 -8.27 10.90 2.64
N ARG A 143 -9.38 10.56 1.99
CA ARG A 143 -10.72 10.87 2.49
C ARG A 143 -11.00 10.15 3.81
N TYR A 144 -10.61 8.89 3.93
CA TYR A 144 -10.75 8.11 5.17
C TYR A 144 -9.95 8.78 6.30
N VAL A 145 -8.69 9.12 6.07
CA VAL A 145 -7.84 9.83 7.05
C VAL A 145 -8.51 11.13 7.49
N ALA A 146 -8.91 11.98 6.56
CA ALA A 146 -9.54 13.27 6.89
C ALA A 146 -10.82 13.10 7.73
N SER A 147 -11.67 12.13 7.39
CA SER A 147 -12.91 11.86 8.12
C SER A 147 -12.65 11.31 9.52
N THR A 148 -11.76 10.31 9.62
CA THR A 148 -11.42 9.66 10.90
C THR A 148 -10.70 10.62 11.84
N VAL A 149 -9.74 11.42 11.34
CA VAL A 149 -9.06 12.44 12.15
C VAL A 149 -10.08 13.47 12.67
N ARG A 150 -11.06 13.84 11.87
CA ARG A 150 -12.13 14.76 12.30
C ARG A 150 -12.99 14.14 13.41
N GLU A 151 -13.38 12.89 13.28
CA GLU A 151 -14.18 12.18 14.30
C GLU A 151 -13.40 12.07 15.61
N ILE A 152 -12.14 11.64 15.57
CA ILE A 152 -11.25 11.57 16.75
C ILE A 152 -11.07 12.95 17.39
N THR A 153 -10.90 13.97 16.56
CA THR A 153 -10.76 15.36 17.04
C THR A 153 -12.01 15.83 17.79
N LEU A 154 -13.19 15.55 17.25
CA LEU A 154 -14.45 15.93 17.91
C LEU A 154 -14.64 15.20 19.25
N ASP A 155 -14.31 13.91 19.30
CA ASP A 155 -14.37 13.13 20.53
C ASP A 155 -13.34 13.63 21.56
N ALA A 156 -12.10 13.85 21.17
CA ALA A 156 -11.07 14.39 22.04
C ALA A 156 -11.43 15.74 22.68
N CYS A 157 -12.17 16.58 21.95
CA CYS A 157 -12.54 17.92 22.38
C CYS A 157 -13.72 18.00 23.39
N VAL A 158 -14.36 16.86 23.73
CA VAL A 158 -15.47 16.87 24.70
C VAL A 158 -14.99 16.92 26.16
N TYR A 159 -13.72 16.70 26.42
CA TYR A 159 -13.15 16.68 27.75
C TYR A 159 -12.42 17.98 28.09
N GLU A 160 -12.61 18.47 29.32
CA GLU A 160 -11.90 19.63 29.86
C GLU A 160 -10.48 19.32 30.36
N LYS A 161 -10.14 18.02 30.50
CA LYS A 161 -8.81 17.62 30.93
C LYS A 161 -7.81 17.80 29.79
N LYS A 162 -6.62 18.30 30.12
CA LYS A 162 -5.49 18.35 29.18
C LYS A 162 -5.16 16.95 28.65
N SER A 163 -5.18 16.78 27.35
CA SER A 163 -4.87 15.53 26.67
C SER A 163 -4.11 15.77 25.37
N VAL A 164 -3.25 14.82 25.03
CA VAL A 164 -2.61 14.73 23.70
C VAL A 164 -3.09 13.44 23.06
N THR A 165 -3.66 13.55 21.87
CA THR A 165 -4.01 12.39 21.05
C THR A 165 -3.06 12.35 19.86
N ILE A 166 -2.27 11.29 19.76
CA ILE A 166 -1.33 11.06 18.67
C ILE A 166 -1.95 10.04 17.72
N ILE A 167 -2.06 10.40 16.44
CA ILE A 167 -2.59 9.55 15.37
C ILE A 167 -1.45 9.26 14.40
N GLU A 168 -0.99 8.02 14.40
CA GLU A 168 -0.01 7.53 13.43
C GLU A 168 -0.73 7.18 12.13
N ILE A 169 -0.14 7.61 11.02
CA ILE A 169 -0.70 7.45 9.68
C ILE A 169 0.35 6.83 8.77
N MET A 170 -0.07 5.90 7.91
CA MET A 170 0.77 5.26 6.92
C MET A 170 1.42 6.25 5.96
N GLY A 171 2.57 5.86 5.40
CA GLY A 171 3.35 6.61 4.43
C GLY A 171 4.78 6.83 4.93
N ARG A 172 5.60 5.75 4.91
CA ARG A 172 6.95 5.76 5.48
C ARG A 172 7.88 6.78 4.82
N HIS A 173 7.78 6.94 3.50
CA HIS A 173 8.67 7.80 2.70
C HIS A 173 7.92 8.93 1.98
N ALA A 174 6.60 9.01 2.14
CA ALA A 174 5.76 10.03 1.52
C ALA A 174 4.62 10.42 2.45
N GLY A 175 4.55 11.70 2.77
CA GLY A 175 3.61 12.26 3.75
C GLY A 175 2.22 12.60 3.22
N TRP A 176 1.84 12.17 2.02
CA TRP A 176 0.56 12.51 1.40
C TRP A 176 -0.66 12.15 2.24
N LEU A 177 -0.69 10.94 2.82
CA LEU A 177 -1.79 10.51 3.68
C LEU A 177 -1.82 11.29 4.98
N THR A 178 -0.66 11.50 5.61
CA THR A 178 -0.55 12.29 6.84
C THR A 178 -0.93 13.75 6.58
N GLY A 179 -0.52 14.30 5.43
CA GLY A 179 -0.92 15.64 5.00
C GLY A 179 -2.43 15.79 4.80
N ALA A 180 -3.13 14.73 4.39
CA ALA A 180 -4.59 14.72 4.26
C ALA A 180 -5.31 14.95 5.60
N ALA A 181 -4.67 14.72 6.73
CA ALA A 181 -5.20 15.06 8.06
C ALA A 181 -5.51 16.56 8.20
N ALA A 182 -4.83 17.43 7.45
CA ALA A 182 -5.12 18.87 7.45
C ALA A 182 -6.53 19.19 6.96
N LEU A 183 -7.13 18.32 6.14
CA LEU A 183 -8.51 18.47 5.64
C LEU A 183 -9.58 18.26 6.74
N ALA A 184 -9.20 17.70 7.89
CA ALA A 184 -10.08 17.61 9.06
C ALA A 184 -10.38 18.98 9.68
N ARG A 185 -9.51 19.97 9.48
CA ARG A 185 -9.67 21.34 9.97
C ARG A 185 -10.80 22.03 9.22
N LYS A 186 -11.67 22.73 9.94
CA LYS A 186 -12.69 23.61 9.36
C LYS A 186 -12.23 25.07 9.33
N TYR A 187 -11.48 25.47 10.37
CA TYR A 187 -10.96 26.81 10.54
C TYR A 187 -9.48 26.80 10.87
N THR A 188 -8.79 27.93 10.67
CA THR A 188 -7.41 28.11 11.10
C THR A 188 -7.32 27.99 12.63
N GLY A 189 -6.45 27.11 13.11
CA GLY A 189 -6.28 26.84 14.55
C GLY A 189 -7.11 25.66 15.09
N ASP A 190 -7.93 25.03 14.25
CA ASP A 190 -8.59 23.78 14.62
C ASP A 190 -7.58 22.62 14.72
N ASN A 191 -7.94 21.60 15.53
CA ASN A 191 -7.22 20.33 15.51
C ASN A 191 -7.40 19.58 14.16
N PRO A 192 -6.43 18.78 13.72
CA PRO A 192 -5.13 18.53 14.38
C PRO A 192 -4.22 19.75 14.34
N LEU A 193 -3.66 20.15 15.48
CA LEU A 193 -2.80 21.32 15.58
C LEU A 193 -1.42 21.10 14.99
N LEU A 194 -0.90 19.88 15.15
CA LEU A 194 0.44 19.49 14.73
C LEU A 194 0.34 18.33 13.73
N ILE A 195 1.05 18.46 12.61
CA ILE A 195 1.17 17.43 11.58
C ILE A 195 2.65 17.29 11.25
N TYR A 196 3.19 16.07 11.37
CA TYR A 196 4.60 15.75 11.10
C TYR A 196 4.70 14.77 9.94
N LEU A 197 5.42 15.18 8.91
CA LEU A 197 5.60 14.45 7.67
C LEU A 197 7.00 13.81 7.62
N PRO A 198 7.17 12.71 6.87
CA PRO A 198 8.46 12.05 6.76
C PRO A 198 9.49 12.82 5.92
N GLU A 199 9.07 13.88 5.23
CA GLU A 199 9.96 14.73 4.42
C GLU A 199 10.74 15.77 5.24
N THR A 200 10.49 15.84 6.56
CA THR A 200 11.13 16.83 7.44
C THR A 200 11.63 16.16 8.70
N ASP A 201 12.81 16.60 9.16
CA ASP A 201 13.39 16.11 10.40
C ASP A 201 12.46 16.37 11.58
N PHE A 202 12.32 15.37 12.45
CA PHE A 202 11.56 15.44 13.68
C PHE A 202 12.47 15.61 14.87
N ASP A 203 12.19 16.62 15.69
CA ASP A 203 12.88 16.88 16.94
C ASP A 203 11.92 16.72 18.12
N VAL A 204 12.24 15.82 19.06
CA VAL A 204 11.41 15.49 20.21
C VAL A 204 11.27 16.68 21.16
N GLU A 205 12.34 17.45 21.39
CA GLU A 205 12.29 18.59 22.30
C GLU A 205 11.43 19.72 21.69
N GLU A 206 11.59 19.96 20.40
CA GLU A 206 10.74 20.90 19.68
C GLU A 206 9.27 20.47 19.69
N PHE A 207 9.00 19.19 19.49
CA PHE A 207 7.66 18.63 19.58
C PHE A 207 7.03 18.91 20.96
N LEU A 208 7.73 18.58 22.03
CA LEU A 208 7.25 18.82 23.41
C LEU A 208 6.99 20.30 23.66
N ARG A 209 7.86 21.17 23.18
CA ARG A 209 7.70 22.61 23.29
C ARG A 209 6.45 23.11 22.57
N LYS A 210 6.18 22.61 21.34
CA LYS A 210 4.99 22.94 20.55
C LYS A 210 3.71 22.44 21.22
N VAL A 211 3.70 21.23 21.76
CA VAL A 211 2.57 20.68 22.51
C VAL A 211 2.26 21.53 23.75
N ASN A 212 3.29 21.89 24.52
CA ASN A 212 3.12 22.74 25.71
C ASN A 212 2.58 24.13 25.34
N ALA A 213 3.07 24.74 24.27
CA ALA A 213 2.56 26.02 23.78
C ALA A 213 1.09 25.92 23.29
N ALA A 214 0.72 24.80 22.69
CA ALA A 214 -0.66 24.55 22.28
C ALA A 214 -1.62 24.45 23.47
N PHE A 215 -1.16 23.92 24.61
CA PHE A 215 -1.93 23.84 25.86
C PHE A 215 -2.22 25.19 26.52
N GLU A 216 -1.57 26.27 26.11
CA GLU A 216 -1.92 27.62 26.60
C GLU A 216 -3.30 28.08 26.08
N LYS A 217 -3.72 27.56 24.92
CA LYS A 217 -4.95 27.96 24.24
C LYS A 217 -5.99 26.84 24.10
N ASN A 218 -5.56 25.58 24.26
CA ASN A 218 -6.39 24.41 24.01
C ASN A 218 -6.25 23.41 25.17
N CYS A 219 -7.35 22.80 25.59
CA CYS A 219 -7.31 21.66 26.53
C CYS A 219 -6.84 20.38 25.83
N ASN A 220 -7.14 20.24 24.54
CA ASN A 220 -6.88 19.02 23.78
C ASN A 220 -6.00 19.34 22.57
N VAL A 221 -4.94 18.58 22.39
CA VAL A 221 -4.01 18.68 21.28
C VAL A 221 -4.05 17.38 20.47
N VAL A 222 -4.52 17.44 19.24
CA VAL A 222 -4.45 16.29 18.31
C VAL A 222 -3.24 16.48 17.41
N VAL A 223 -2.44 15.44 17.33
CA VAL A 223 -1.20 15.39 16.54
C VAL A 223 -1.33 14.25 15.54
N CYS A 224 -1.06 14.52 14.28
CA CYS A 224 -0.94 13.50 13.24
C CYS A 224 0.52 13.33 12.87
N VAL A 225 1.01 12.10 12.88
CA VAL A 225 2.39 11.77 12.54
C VAL A 225 2.43 10.70 11.46
N SER A 226 3.37 10.81 10.52
CA SER A 226 3.66 9.70 9.63
C SER A 226 4.41 8.60 10.39
N GLU A 227 4.19 7.33 10.02
CA GLU A 227 4.99 6.21 10.50
C GLU A 227 6.48 6.35 10.18
N GLY A 228 6.82 7.19 9.22
CA GLY A 228 8.18 7.42 8.73
C GLY A 228 8.86 8.68 9.24
N ILE A 229 8.36 9.31 10.32
CA ILE A 229 9.08 10.43 10.93
C ILE A 229 10.44 9.98 11.47
N HIS A 230 11.46 10.75 11.18
CA HIS A 230 12.85 10.46 11.54
C HIS A 230 13.56 11.71 12.10
N ASP A 231 14.65 11.49 12.82
CA ASP A 231 15.52 12.56 13.26
C ASP A 231 16.43 13.06 12.11
N LYS A 232 17.25 14.06 12.41
CA LYS A 232 18.24 14.66 11.48
C LYS A 232 19.30 13.67 10.96
N ASP A 233 19.51 12.55 11.66
CA ASP A 233 20.45 11.51 11.30
C ASP A 233 19.78 10.39 10.48
N GLY A 234 18.47 10.51 10.22
CA GLY A 234 17.67 9.57 9.44
C GLY A 234 17.18 8.36 10.23
N THR A 235 17.33 8.36 11.57
CA THR A 235 16.82 7.28 12.42
C THR A 235 15.33 7.44 12.63
N PHE A 236 14.55 6.41 12.34
CA PHE A 236 13.12 6.45 12.58
C PHE A 236 12.79 6.55 14.06
N ILE A 237 11.85 7.41 14.42
CA ILE A 237 11.49 7.63 15.84
C ILE A 237 10.97 6.34 16.49
N CYS A 238 10.32 5.44 15.73
CA CYS A 238 9.87 4.14 16.23
C CYS A 238 11.03 3.17 16.58
N GLU A 239 12.27 3.48 16.21
CA GLU A 239 13.44 2.65 16.49
C GLU A 239 14.23 3.09 17.74
N TYR A 240 13.84 4.19 18.38
CA TYR A 240 14.60 4.75 19.52
C TYR A 240 14.69 3.83 20.74
N ASP A 241 13.69 2.98 20.94
CA ASP A 241 13.62 2.06 22.08
C ASP A 241 13.75 0.58 21.67
N SER A 242 14.29 0.30 20.48
CA SER A 242 14.46 -1.06 19.93
C SER A 242 15.87 -1.63 20.12
#